data_06c087f632b3443908b80aa0ed223cb2
#
_entry.id   06c087f632b3443908b80aa0ed223cb2
#
_cell.length_a   1.000
_cell.length_b   1.000
_cell.length_c   1.000
_cell.angle_alpha   90.00
_cell.angle_beta   90.00
_cell.angle_gamma   90.00
#
_symmetry.space_group_name_H-M   'P 1'
#
loop_
_entity.id
_entity.type
_entity.pdbx_description
1 polymer ?
#
loop_
_entity_poly.entity_id
_entity_poly.type
_entity_poly.pdbx_seq_one_letter_code
_entity_poly.pdbx_strand_id
1 'polypeptide(L)'
;MPTPVAASPPTKPVTTPATAQPAKVLTSGTFVDGEHPTKGTARIVQKGNERILELDRAFQTSTSGPDLVVILHKSPDVIGSTVPPAYPIKKGDYVSIAPLKSYSGAQSYVIPASINSEDFASAAIWCRKFNATFGAARLQRLSSARL
;
A
#
# COMPACT_ATOMS: atom_id res chain seq x y z
N MET A 1 -6.00 -45.39 -3.88
CA MET A 1 -5.80 -44.90 -3.80
C MET A 1 -5.65 -44.30 -3.86
N PRO A 2 -5.63 -44.07 -3.86
CA PRO A 2 -5.41 -43.24 -3.96
C PRO A 2 -5.07 -42.45 -3.82
N THR A 3 -5.13 -41.85 -3.74
CA THR A 3 -4.85 -41.06 -3.65
C THR A 3 -4.57 -40.27 -3.53
N PRO A 4 -4.68 -40.22 -3.56
CA PRO A 4 -4.51 -39.30 -3.47
C PRO A 4 -4.28 -38.54 -3.19
N VAL A 5 -4.38 -38.33 -3.12
CA VAL A 5 -4.23 -37.51 -2.86
C VAL A 5 -3.92 -36.79 -2.71
N ALA A 6 -4.04 -36.70 -2.73
CA ALA A 6 -3.82 -35.87 -2.57
C ALA A 6 -3.48 -35.17 -2.53
N ALA A 7 -3.52 -35.10 -2.50
CA ALA A 7 -3.23 -34.26 -2.40
C ALA A 7 -2.97 -33.50 -2.41
N SER A 8 -3.02 -33.33 -2.33
CA SER A 8 -2.86 -32.43 -2.21
C SER A 8 -2.45 -31.72 -2.22
N PRO A 9 -2.49 -31.52 -2.26
CA PRO A 9 -2.26 -30.59 -2.18
C PRO A 9 -1.79 -29.95 -2.01
N PRO A 10 -1.83 -29.76 -2.09
CA PRO A 10 -1.60 -28.93 -1.76
C PRO A 10 -1.22 -28.26 -1.49
N THR A 11 -1.48 -28.06 -1.54
CA THR A 11 -1.35 -27.41 -1.07
C THR A 11 -0.77 -26.75 -0.72
N LYS A 12 -0.86 -26.41 -0.89
CA LYS A 12 -0.56 -25.76 -0.45
C LYS A 12 -0.29 -25.34 0.18
N PRO A 13 -0.27 -25.24 0.32
CA PRO A 13 -0.15 -24.64 1.18
C PRO A 13 0.18 -24.52 1.87
N VAL A 14 0.01 -24.47 1.63
CA VAL A 14 0.11 -24.31 2.55
C VAL A 14 0.84 -24.19 3.18
N THR A 15 0.90 -24.00 3.08
CA THR A 15 1.35 -23.85 3.91
C THR A 15 1.88 -23.33 4.42
N THR A 16 1.84 -23.02 4.52
CA THR A 16 2.06 -22.54 5.24
C THR A 16 1.86 -22.10 5.95
N PRO A 17 1.77 -21.90 5.59
CA PRO A 17 1.41 -21.25 6.53
C PRO A 17 1.16 -21.32 7.59
N ALA A 18 0.96 -21.90 7.46
CA ALA A 18 0.36 -22.31 8.63
C ALA A 18 0.99 -21.84 9.84
N THR A 19 2.12 -22.03 9.97
CA THR A 19 2.80 -21.47 11.08
C THR A 19 2.83 -19.99 10.98
N ALA A 20 2.66 -19.53 9.77
CA ALA A 20 2.58 -18.11 9.59
C ALA A 20 1.27 -17.63 10.13
N GLN A 21 1.29 -16.54 10.84
CA GLN A 21 0.07 -15.93 11.30
C GLN A 21 -0.68 -15.39 10.11
N PRO A 22 -2.00 -15.56 10.08
CA PRO A 22 -2.78 -14.99 9.00
C PRO A 22 -2.63 -13.48 8.97
N ALA A 23 -2.50 -12.95 7.78
CA ALA A 23 -2.46 -11.51 7.60
C ALA A 23 -3.86 -10.95 7.83
N LYS A 24 -3.94 -9.91 8.65
CA LYS A 24 -5.20 -9.24 8.89
C LYS A 24 -5.17 -7.90 8.17
N VAL A 25 -6.10 -7.70 7.25
CA VAL A 25 -6.20 -6.43 6.53
C VAL A 25 -6.81 -5.39 7.46
N LEU A 26 -6.07 -4.33 7.70
CA LEU A 26 -6.53 -3.25 8.58
C LEU A 26 -7.24 -2.17 7.79
N THR A 27 -6.65 -1.73 6.69
CA THR A 27 -7.22 -0.69 5.83
C THR A 27 -6.92 -1.02 4.39
N SER A 28 -7.72 -0.44 3.48
CA SER A 28 -7.57 -0.68 2.06
C SER A 28 -8.10 0.52 1.28
N GLY A 29 -7.51 0.80 0.14
CA GLY A 29 -7.97 1.88 -0.72
C GLY A 29 -7.45 1.73 -2.13
N THR A 30 -8.21 2.28 -3.07
CA THR A 30 -7.87 2.25 -4.49
C THR A 30 -7.18 3.55 -4.86
N PHE A 31 -6.10 3.43 -5.64
CA PHE A 31 -5.37 4.61 -6.10
C PHE A 31 -6.23 5.44 -7.04
N VAL A 32 -6.12 6.75 -6.89
CA VAL A 32 -6.66 7.70 -7.85
C VAL A 32 -5.49 8.45 -8.48
N ASP A 33 -5.71 8.97 -9.68
CA ASP A 33 -4.68 9.67 -10.42
C ASP A 33 -4.33 10.99 -9.73
N GLY A 34 -3.03 11.25 -9.64
CA GLY A 34 -2.51 12.53 -9.27
C GLY A 34 -1.91 13.21 -10.49
N GLU A 35 -0.64 13.56 -10.41
CA GLU A 35 0.05 14.13 -11.55
C GLU A 35 0.13 13.15 -12.72
N HIS A 36 0.17 11.87 -12.40
CA HIS A 36 0.23 10.80 -13.41
C HIS A 36 -0.81 9.74 -13.11
N PRO A 37 -1.25 9.00 -14.13
CA PRO A 37 -2.17 7.88 -13.88
C PRO A 37 -1.55 6.88 -12.93
N THR A 38 -2.32 6.48 -11.93
CA THR A 38 -1.88 5.50 -10.94
C THR A 38 -3.06 4.58 -10.64
N LYS A 39 -2.83 3.28 -10.75
CA LYS A 39 -3.88 2.27 -10.63
C LYS A 39 -3.51 1.25 -9.57
N GLY A 40 -4.50 0.48 -9.17
CA GLY A 40 -4.32 -0.58 -8.21
C GLY A 40 -4.85 -0.23 -6.84
N THR A 41 -4.56 -1.10 -5.88
CA THR A 41 -5.05 -0.95 -4.52
C THR A 41 -3.88 -1.04 -3.55
N ALA A 42 -3.91 -0.17 -2.55
CA ALA A 42 -2.98 -0.22 -1.42
C ALA A 42 -3.74 -0.70 -0.20
N ARG A 43 -3.08 -1.49 0.62
CA ARG A 43 -3.69 -1.90 1.89
C ARG A 43 -2.62 -2.07 2.94
N ILE A 44 -3.02 -1.90 4.19
CA ILE A 44 -2.15 -2.16 5.32
C ILE A 44 -2.63 -3.42 5.99
N VAL A 45 -1.73 -4.38 6.12
CA VAL A 45 -2.02 -5.66 6.77
C VAL A 45 -1.15 -5.82 8.00
N GLN A 46 -1.64 -6.57 8.95
CA GLN A 46 -0.85 -6.92 10.14
C GLN A 46 -0.52 -8.40 10.08
N LYS A 47 0.77 -8.70 10.20
CA LYS A 47 1.27 -10.06 10.31
C LYS A 47 2.09 -10.13 11.60
N GLY A 48 1.58 -10.84 12.58
CA GLY A 48 2.26 -10.88 13.87
C GLY A 48 2.40 -9.48 14.45
N ASN A 49 3.61 -9.07 14.70
CA ASN A 49 3.90 -7.76 15.27
C ASN A 49 4.21 -6.70 14.22
N GLU A 50 4.15 -7.06 12.95
CA GLU A 50 4.52 -6.14 11.88
C GLU A 50 3.30 -5.65 11.13
N ARG A 51 3.37 -4.42 10.68
CA ARG A 51 2.41 -3.87 9.72
C ARG A 51 3.11 -3.71 8.39
N ILE A 52 2.41 -4.08 7.33
CA ILE A 52 2.97 -4.12 6.00
C ILE A 52 2.02 -3.38 5.06
N LEU A 53 2.59 -2.45 4.30
CA LEU A 53 1.85 -1.77 3.25
C LEU A 53 2.03 -2.58 1.97
N GLU A 54 0.93 -3.06 1.41
CA GLU A 54 0.95 -3.88 0.21
C GLU A 54 0.32 -3.14 -0.95
N LEU A 55 0.95 -3.25 -2.12
CA LEU A 55 0.37 -2.80 -3.39
C LEU A 55 0.02 -4.07 -4.17
N ASP A 56 -1.15 -4.10 -4.77
CA ASP A 56 -1.63 -5.31 -5.42
C ASP A 56 -1.07 -5.47 -6.84
N ARG A 57 -1.46 -6.55 -7.51
CA ARG A 57 -0.93 -6.84 -8.84
C ARG A 57 -1.40 -5.85 -9.90
N ALA A 58 -2.47 -5.15 -9.64
CA ALA A 58 -2.98 -4.13 -10.56
C ALA A 58 -2.25 -2.81 -10.41
N PHE A 59 -1.36 -2.69 -9.42
CA PHE A 59 -0.63 -1.45 -9.21
C PHE A 59 0.19 -1.08 -10.43
N GLN A 60 0.07 0.17 -10.83
CA GLN A 60 0.84 0.73 -11.94
C GLN A 60 0.90 2.23 -11.81
N THR A 61 2.09 2.80 -12.01
CA THR A 61 2.27 4.24 -12.03
C THR A 61 3.23 4.61 -13.16
N SER A 62 3.45 5.91 -13.33
CA SER A 62 4.30 6.39 -14.42
C SER A 62 5.76 6.04 -14.16
N THR A 63 6.46 5.68 -15.23
CA THR A 63 7.90 5.43 -15.16
C THR A 63 8.72 6.71 -15.27
N SER A 64 8.07 7.86 -15.39
CA SER A 64 8.78 9.13 -15.59
C SER A 64 9.30 9.77 -14.31
N GLY A 65 8.95 9.20 -13.16
CA GLY A 65 9.42 9.75 -11.88
C GLY A 65 10.81 9.25 -11.52
N PRO A 66 11.78 10.17 -11.39
CA PRO A 66 13.16 9.74 -11.09
C PRO A 66 13.39 9.38 -9.64
N ASP A 67 12.48 9.73 -8.74
CA ASP A 67 12.71 9.56 -7.30
C ASP A 67 11.38 9.27 -6.61
N LEU A 68 10.76 8.14 -6.99
CA LEU A 68 9.47 7.76 -6.44
C LEU A 68 9.62 7.09 -5.09
N VAL A 69 8.78 7.52 -4.15
CA VAL A 69 8.79 7.05 -2.77
C VAL A 69 7.36 6.70 -2.37
N VAL A 70 7.22 5.60 -1.63
CA VAL A 70 5.94 5.24 -1.02
C VAL A 70 5.83 5.99 0.30
N ILE A 71 4.72 6.71 0.48
CA ILE A 71 4.50 7.49 1.70
C ILE A 71 3.13 7.19 2.29
N LEU A 72 2.97 7.52 3.56
CA LEU A 72 1.67 7.61 4.22
C LEU A 72 1.39 9.07 4.50
N HIS A 73 0.15 9.49 4.28
CA HIS A 73 -0.25 10.89 4.41
C HIS A 73 -1.44 10.99 5.37
N LYS A 74 -1.47 12.07 6.12
CA LYS A 74 -2.51 12.27 7.13
C LYS A 74 -3.87 12.57 6.52
N SER A 75 -3.89 13.23 5.36
CA SER A 75 -5.16 13.58 4.72
C SER A 75 -5.83 12.36 4.10
N PRO A 76 -7.14 12.21 4.24
CA PRO A 76 -7.85 11.15 3.53
C PRO A 76 -8.01 11.44 2.04
N ASP A 77 -7.69 12.65 1.60
CA ASP A 77 -7.83 13.03 0.20
C ASP A 77 -6.63 13.88 -0.19
N VAL A 78 -5.52 13.20 -0.47
CA VAL A 78 -4.28 13.88 -0.81
C VAL A 78 -4.45 14.72 -2.06
N ILE A 79 -5.08 14.14 -3.08
CA ILE A 79 -5.23 14.82 -4.37
C ILE A 79 -6.17 16.02 -4.25
N GLY A 80 -7.27 15.87 -3.52
CA GLY A 80 -8.23 16.96 -3.35
C GLY A 80 -7.76 18.05 -2.42
N SER A 81 -6.81 17.74 -1.53
CA SER A 81 -6.32 18.70 -0.55
C SER A 81 -5.04 19.40 -0.99
N THR A 82 -4.53 19.08 -2.17
CA THR A 82 -3.32 19.69 -2.71
C THR A 82 -3.64 20.32 -4.07
N VAL A 83 -2.68 21.06 -4.62
CA VAL A 83 -2.92 21.89 -5.78
C VAL A 83 -2.39 21.24 -7.05
N PRO A 84 -3.23 21.05 -8.08
CA PRO A 84 -2.72 20.54 -9.36
C PRO A 84 -1.80 21.55 -10.03
N PRO A 85 -0.93 21.09 -10.94
CA PRO A 85 -0.84 19.73 -11.46
C PRO A 85 0.05 18.80 -10.65
N ALA A 86 0.88 19.31 -9.77
CA ALA A 86 1.87 18.49 -9.09
C ALA A 86 1.36 17.88 -7.78
N TYR A 87 0.33 18.46 -7.18
CA TYR A 87 -0.19 18.01 -5.90
C TYR A 87 0.93 17.89 -4.87
N PRO A 88 1.64 19.00 -4.57
CA PRO A 88 2.77 18.96 -3.64
C PRO A 88 2.30 18.70 -2.21
N ILE A 89 3.15 18.03 -1.44
CA ILE A 89 2.83 17.73 -0.05
C ILE A 89 3.79 18.46 0.88
N LYS A 90 3.38 18.62 2.14
CA LYS A 90 4.12 19.39 3.12
C LYS A 90 4.71 18.50 4.18
N LYS A 91 5.93 18.84 4.61
CA LYS A 91 6.56 18.20 5.74
C LYS A 91 5.63 18.26 6.95
N GLY A 92 5.55 17.17 7.67
CA GLY A 92 4.65 17.09 8.80
C GLY A 92 3.30 16.47 8.48
N ASP A 93 2.90 16.49 7.21
CA ASP A 93 1.64 15.88 6.80
C ASP A 93 1.81 14.44 6.32
N TYR A 94 3.05 13.99 6.16
CA TYR A 94 3.32 12.66 5.63
C TYR A 94 4.56 12.06 6.28
N VAL A 95 4.74 10.77 6.06
CA VAL A 95 5.95 10.07 6.42
C VAL A 95 6.36 9.17 5.26
N SER A 96 7.66 9.16 4.96
CA SER A 96 8.20 8.29 3.91
C SER A 96 8.36 6.88 4.45
N ILE A 97 7.93 5.90 3.68
CA ILE A 97 8.07 4.50 4.05
C ILE A 97 9.32 3.92 3.39
N ALA A 98 9.43 4.01 2.06
CA ALA A 98 10.53 3.43 1.33
C ALA A 98 10.52 3.88 -0.12
N PRO A 99 11.67 3.81 -0.80
CA PRO A 99 11.69 4.01 -2.25
C PRO A 99 10.81 2.98 -2.94
N LEU A 100 10.13 3.40 -4.01
CA LEU A 100 9.27 2.50 -4.77
C LEU A 100 10.14 1.42 -5.44
N LYS A 101 9.77 0.17 -5.23
CA LYS A 101 10.54 -0.96 -5.76
C LYS A 101 10.32 -1.17 -7.25
N SER A 102 9.09 -0.95 -7.69
CA SER A 102 8.72 -1.20 -9.08
C SER A 102 7.57 -0.28 -9.47
N TYR A 103 7.55 0.11 -10.74
CA TYR A 103 6.47 0.97 -11.26
C TYR A 103 5.16 0.22 -11.45
N SER A 104 5.19 -1.10 -11.36
CA SER A 104 3.98 -1.89 -11.52
C SER A 104 4.13 -3.22 -10.79
N GLY A 105 2.99 -3.84 -10.49
CA GLY A 105 2.95 -5.17 -9.92
C GLY A 105 2.89 -5.18 -8.41
N ALA A 106 2.64 -6.38 -7.88
CA ALA A 106 2.52 -6.57 -6.43
C ALA A 106 3.85 -6.34 -5.75
N GLN A 107 3.82 -5.62 -4.65
CA GLN A 107 5.01 -5.33 -3.86
C GLN A 107 4.58 -4.94 -2.46
N SER A 108 5.48 -5.07 -1.51
CA SER A 108 5.15 -4.79 -0.13
C SER A 108 6.28 -4.08 0.59
N TYR A 109 5.92 -3.37 1.65
CA TYR A 109 6.82 -2.53 2.43
C TYR A 109 6.51 -2.68 3.90
N VAL A 110 7.52 -3.01 4.70
CA VAL A 110 7.33 -3.06 6.14
C VAL A 110 7.24 -1.63 6.66
N ILE A 111 6.19 -1.36 7.43
CA ILE A 111 6.05 -0.06 8.08
C ILE A 111 6.84 -0.11 9.37
N PRO A 112 7.84 0.76 9.55
CA PRO A 112 8.63 0.75 10.78
C PRO A 112 7.77 0.87 12.01
N ALA A 113 8.16 0.19 13.08
CA ALA A 113 7.40 0.17 14.32
C ALA A 113 7.26 1.56 14.94
N SER A 114 8.19 2.46 14.64
CA SER A 114 8.14 3.83 15.13
C SER A 114 7.04 4.67 14.49
N ILE A 115 6.45 4.17 13.39
CA ILE A 115 5.39 4.87 12.69
C ILE A 115 4.06 4.26 13.09
N ASN A 116 3.15 5.09 13.60
CA ASN A 116 1.79 4.64 13.89
C ASN A 116 0.94 4.82 12.64
N SER A 117 0.70 3.72 11.93
CA SER A 117 -0.03 3.78 10.67
C SER A 117 -1.46 4.28 10.83
N GLU A 118 -2.00 4.22 12.04
CA GLU A 118 -3.36 4.71 12.29
C GLU A 118 -3.45 6.24 12.27
N ASP A 119 -2.32 6.92 12.33
CA ASP A 119 -2.29 8.38 12.23
C ASP A 119 -2.42 8.86 10.79
N PHE A 120 -2.40 7.96 9.83
CA PHE A 120 -2.38 8.31 8.41
C PHE A 120 -3.60 7.73 7.71
N ALA A 121 -4.22 8.55 6.86
CA ALA A 121 -5.46 8.18 6.20
C ALA A 121 -5.27 7.77 4.74
N SER A 122 -4.09 7.98 4.18
CA SER A 122 -3.82 7.67 2.77
C SER A 122 -2.43 7.12 2.58
N ALA A 123 -2.27 6.34 1.50
CA ALA A 123 -0.97 5.96 0.97
C ALA A 123 -0.81 6.67 -0.37
N ALA A 124 0.40 7.05 -0.70
CA ALA A 124 0.63 7.77 -1.94
C ALA A 124 1.96 7.39 -2.57
N ILE A 125 2.03 7.60 -3.87
CA ILE A 125 3.26 7.49 -4.64
C ILE A 125 3.71 8.90 -4.94
N TRP A 126 4.85 9.29 -4.43
CA TRP A 126 5.32 10.67 -4.41
C TRP A 126 6.70 10.76 -5.04
N CYS A 127 6.85 11.67 -5.99
CA CYS A 127 8.16 11.97 -6.55
C CYS A 127 8.82 13.04 -5.69
N ARG A 128 9.78 12.62 -4.88
CA ARG A 128 10.41 13.49 -3.90
C ARG A 128 11.16 14.62 -4.56
N LYS A 129 11.82 14.32 -5.68
CA LYS A 129 12.64 15.31 -6.37
C LYS A 129 11.83 16.51 -6.83
N PHE A 130 10.60 16.28 -7.28
CA PHE A 130 9.77 17.36 -7.81
C PHE A 130 8.66 17.78 -6.84
N ASN A 131 8.58 17.13 -5.68
CA ASN A 131 7.45 17.31 -4.77
C ASN A 131 6.13 17.16 -5.52
N ALA A 132 6.01 16.04 -6.23
CA ALA A 132 4.84 15.77 -7.06
C ALA A 132 4.22 14.44 -6.65
N THR A 133 2.93 14.45 -6.33
CA THR A 133 2.19 13.25 -5.97
C THR A 133 1.65 12.62 -7.23
N PHE A 134 2.15 11.45 -7.58
CA PHE A 134 1.74 10.75 -8.79
C PHE A 134 0.34 10.16 -8.64
N GLY A 135 0.04 9.62 -7.47
CA GLY A 135 -1.26 9.08 -7.17
C GLY A 135 -1.40 8.80 -5.69
N ALA A 136 -2.62 8.64 -5.23
CA ALA A 136 -2.88 8.40 -3.82
C ALA A 136 -4.08 7.48 -3.65
N ALA A 137 -4.07 6.73 -2.54
CA ALA A 137 -5.15 5.82 -2.19
C ALA A 137 -5.64 6.17 -0.78
N ARG A 138 -6.92 6.47 -0.69
CA ARG A 138 -7.54 6.70 0.61
C ARG A 138 -7.72 5.37 1.31
N LEU A 139 -7.11 5.24 2.47
CA LEU A 139 -7.15 4.00 3.24
C LEU A 139 -8.36 4.01 4.14
N GLN A 140 -9.30 3.12 3.86
CA GLN A 140 -10.51 3.00 4.65
C GLN A 140 -10.41 1.78 5.53
N ARG A 141 -10.77 1.94 6.80
CA ARG A 141 -10.79 0.83 7.73
C ARG A 141 -11.83 -0.16 7.28
N LEU A 142 -11.47 -1.42 7.25
CA LEU A 142 -12.42 -2.48 6.95
C LEU A 142 -13.29 -2.68 8.19
N SER A 143 -14.54 -2.63 8.01
CA SER A 143 -15.44 -2.79 9.12
C SER A 143 -15.45 -4.20 9.60
N SER A 144 -15.28 -4.24 10.00
CA SER A 144 -15.27 -5.15 10.41
C SER A 144 -15.95 -5.51 10.91
N ALA A 145 -15.51 -4.92 10.30
CA ALA A 145 -15.94 -4.91 10.53
C ALA A 145 -16.81 -4.98 10.84
N ARG A 146 -17.03 -4.86 10.76
CA ARG A 146 -17.79 -4.76 11.12
C ARG A 146 -18.49 -5.20 11.44
N LEU A 147 -18.48 -5.19 11.53
CA LEU A 147 -19.13 -5.38 12.03
C LEU A 147 -19.60 -5.54 12.40
#